data_94796be11c48b726e89b082f37f63524
#
_entry.id   94796be11c48b726e89b082f37f63524
#
_cell.length_a   1.000
_cell.length_b   1.000
_cell.length_c   1.000
_cell.angle_alpha   90.00
_cell.angle_beta   90.00
_cell.angle_gamma   90.00
#
_symmetry.space_group_name_H-M   'P 1'
#
loop_
_entity.id
_entity.type
_entity.pdbx_description
1 polymer ?
#
loop_
_entity_poly.entity_id
_entity_poly.type
_entity_poly.pdbx_seq_one_letter_code
_entity_poly.pdbx_strand_id
1 'polypeptide(L)'
;RVRDAAKRMQDLINDLLMFSRLSTAKQSFVPTNLATIARNVLSDLEVRIEENDAKVEAGPLPLIEADPVHMRQLFQNLISNAIKFRRVEHPPVVKITAEEVGGRCHMRVSDNGIGIEPRYHERIFGIFERLHSRGKYEGTGVGLAVCRKISEQHGGSIVVESSPDHGSTFVIDLPLRQERKHHHP
;
A
#
# COMPACT_ATOMS: atom_id res chain seq x y z
N ARG A 1 -26.84 -4.31 11.52
CA ARG A 1 -26.34 -5.63 11.02
C ARG A 1 -26.49 -5.77 9.51
N VAL A 2 -27.73 -5.58 8.94
CA VAL A 2 -27.95 -5.67 7.47
C VAL A 2 -27.18 -4.56 6.73
N ARG A 3 -27.20 -3.33 7.26
CA ARG A 3 -26.51 -2.18 6.69
C ARG A 3 -24.99 -2.38 6.63
N ASP A 4 -24.41 -2.96 7.68
CA ASP A 4 -22.98 -3.25 7.75
C ASP A 4 -22.58 -4.37 6.79
N ALA A 5 -23.45 -5.37 6.61
CA ALA A 5 -23.24 -6.44 5.63
C ALA A 5 -23.29 -5.90 4.20
N ALA A 6 -24.28 -5.04 3.89
CA ALA A 6 -24.40 -4.42 2.56
C ALA A 6 -23.20 -3.53 2.24
N LYS A 7 -22.72 -2.73 3.20
CA LYS A 7 -21.52 -1.91 3.03
C LYS A 7 -20.28 -2.77 2.75
N ARG A 8 -20.07 -3.84 3.50
CA ARG A 8 -18.95 -4.77 3.29
C ARG A 8 -19.00 -5.43 1.90
N MET A 9 -20.19 -5.82 1.44
CA MET A 9 -20.35 -6.37 0.09
C MET A 9 -19.99 -5.34 -0.98
N GLN A 10 -20.40 -4.08 -0.79
CA GLN A 10 -20.06 -2.99 -1.69
C GLN A 10 -18.55 -2.76 -1.72
N ASP A 11 -17.88 -2.75 -0.56
CA ASP A 11 -16.43 -2.57 -0.44
C ASP A 11 -15.68 -3.72 -1.16
N LEU A 12 -16.13 -4.97 -0.97
CA LEU A 12 -15.59 -6.15 -1.67
C LEU A 12 -15.73 -6.05 -3.19
N ILE A 13 -16.90 -5.64 -3.67
CA ILE A 13 -17.15 -5.46 -5.11
C ILE A 13 -16.25 -4.37 -5.68
N ASN A 14 -16.14 -3.25 -5.00
CA ASN A 14 -15.29 -2.13 -5.42
C ASN A 14 -13.81 -2.53 -5.48
N ASP A 15 -13.31 -3.23 -4.48
CA ASP A 15 -11.93 -3.71 -4.42
C ASP A 15 -11.65 -4.75 -5.51
N LEU A 16 -12.59 -5.66 -5.74
CA LEU A 16 -12.46 -6.68 -6.78
C LEU A 16 -12.47 -6.05 -8.19
N LEU A 17 -13.37 -5.08 -8.43
CA LEU A 17 -13.41 -4.33 -9.68
C LEU A 17 -12.10 -3.54 -9.90
N MET A 18 -11.56 -2.93 -8.87
CA MET A 18 -10.27 -2.24 -8.93
C MET A 18 -9.15 -3.23 -9.30
N PHE A 19 -9.07 -4.36 -8.61
CA PHE A 19 -8.08 -5.40 -8.89
C PHE A 19 -8.18 -5.91 -10.33
N SER A 20 -9.40 -6.13 -10.83
CA SER A 20 -9.66 -6.54 -12.22
C SER A 20 -9.21 -5.46 -13.22
N ARG A 21 -9.51 -4.19 -12.96
CA ARG A 21 -9.10 -3.07 -13.83
C ARG A 21 -7.58 -2.91 -13.90
N LEU A 22 -6.87 -3.15 -12.82
CA LEU A 22 -5.40 -3.18 -12.84
C LEU A 22 -4.84 -4.15 -13.88
N SER A 23 -5.54 -5.25 -14.12
CA SER A 23 -5.10 -6.27 -15.08
C SER A 23 -5.40 -5.94 -16.54
N THR A 24 -6.37 -5.07 -16.80
CA THR A 24 -6.92 -4.81 -18.16
C THR A 24 -6.71 -3.39 -18.66
N ALA A 25 -6.53 -2.41 -17.77
CA ALA A 25 -6.34 -1.02 -18.15
C ALA A 25 -4.97 -0.78 -18.78
N LYS A 26 -4.94 0.08 -19.80
CA LYS A 26 -3.68 0.58 -20.37
C LYS A 26 -3.03 1.51 -19.35
N GLN A 27 -1.83 1.16 -18.93
CA GLN A 27 -1.05 1.95 -17.99
C GLN A 27 -0.59 3.26 -18.63
N SER A 28 -0.71 4.34 -17.89
CA SER A 28 -0.21 5.66 -18.29
C SER A 28 0.95 6.06 -17.39
N PHE A 29 2.15 5.70 -17.78
CA PHE A 29 3.36 6.09 -17.06
C PHE A 29 3.75 7.52 -17.42
N VAL A 30 3.73 8.39 -16.43
CA VAL A 30 4.10 9.80 -16.56
C VAL A 30 5.05 10.19 -15.43
N PRO A 31 5.85 11.28 -15.57
CA PRO A 31 6.62 11.79 -14.45
C PRO A 31 5.71 12.07 -13.25
N THR A 32 5.92 11.33 -12.16
CA THR A 32 5.06 11.34 -10.97
C THR A 32 5.88 11.66 -9.74
N ASN A 33 5.55 12.76 -9.07
CA ASN A 33 6.20 13.17 -7.83
C ASN A 33 5.58 12.41 -6.65
N LEU A 34 6.30 11.43 -6.11
CA LEU A 34 5.81 10.59 -5.01
C LEU A 34 5.58 11.40 -3.72
N ALA A 35 6.33 12.47 -3.48
CA ALA A 35 6.10 13.33 -2.32
C ALA A 35 4.74 14.05 -2.40
N THR A 36 4.34 14.50 -3.59
CA THR A 36 3.03 15.10 -3.82
C THR A 36 1.91 14.08 -3.65
N ILE A 37 2.08 12.87 -4.18
CA ILE A 37 1.12 11.77 -4.01
C ILE A 37 0.95 11.43 -2.52
N ALA A 38 2.04 11.25 -1.79
CA ALA A 38 2.00 10.94 -0.35
C ALA A 38 1.27 12.04 0.44
N ARG A 39 1.57 13.31 0.18
CA ARG A 39 0.92 14.45 0.83
C ARG A 39 -0.60 14.44 0.59
N ASN A 40 -1.03 14.20 -0.64
CA ASN A 40 -2.44 14.13 -0.98
C ASN A 40 -3.15 12.98 -0.26
N VAL A 41 -2.53 11.81 -0.19
CA VAL A 41 -3.06 10.66 0.54
C VAL A 41 -3.16 10.96 2.05
N LEU A 42 -2.15 11.62 2.64
CA LEU A 42 -2.19 12.01 4.04
C LEU A 42 -3.33 12.99 4.33
N SER A 43 -3.59 13.93 3.43
CA SER A 43 -4.75 14.83 3.53
C SER A 43 -6.08 14.06 3.46
N ASP A 44 -6.21 13.08 2.60
CA ASP A 44 -7.42 12.25 2.52
C ASP A 44 -7.64 11.39 3.78
N LEU A 45 -6.56 11.01 4.45
CA LEU A 45 -6.57 10.18 5.65
C LEU A 45 -6.54 11.00 6.96
N GLU A 46 -6.61 12.34 6.88
CA GLU A 46 -6.45 13.27 8.02
C GLU A 46 -7.37 12.88 9.19
N VAL A 47 -8.66 12.71 8.94
CA VAL A 47 -9.63 12.31 9.98
C VAL A 47 -9.24 11.00 10.65
N ARG A 48 -8.82 10.02 9.87
CA ARG A 48 -8.40 8.70 10.38
C ARG A 48 -7.10 8.78 11.18
N ILE A 49 -6.18 9.64 10.76
CA ILE A 49 -4.92 9.92 11.47
C ILE A 49 -5.24 10.54 12.84
N GLU A 50 -6.10 11.55 12.88
CA GLU A 50 -6.50 12.23 14.11
C GLU A 50 -7.26 11.31 15.07
N GLU A 51 -8.27 10.58 14.59
CA GLU A 51 -9.07 9.64 15.41
C GLU A 51 -8.24 8.53 16.08
N ASN A 52 -7.06 8.23 15.53
CA ASN A 52 -6.18 7.19 16.06
C ASN A 52 -4.91 7.72 16.73
N ASP A 53 -4.79 9.04 16.91
CA ASP A 53 -3.57 9.71 17.38
C ASP A 53 -2.32 9.24 16.60
N ALA A 54 -2.49 8.96 15.33
CA ALA A 54 -1.42 8.44 14.48
C ALA A 54 -0.42 9.54 14.11
N LYS A 55 0.86 9.19 14.10
CA LYS A 55 1.92 10.06 13.60
C LYS A 55 2.47 9.48 12.29
N VAL A 56 2.37 10.26 11.21
CA VAL A 56 2.90 9.85 9.91
C VAL A 56 4.00 10.81 9.49
N GLU A 57 5.18 10.27 9.25
CA GLU A 57 6.37 11.01 8.81
C GLU A 57 6.75 10.55 7.41
N ALA A 58 6.76 11.47 6.46
CA ALA A 58 7.27 11.23 5.12
C ALA A 58 8.60 11.99 4.92
N GLY A 59 9.66 11.25 4.65
CA GLY A 59 10.94 11.81 4.23
C GLY A 59 10.91 12.27 2.77
N PRO A 60 12.06 12.66 2.20
CA PRO A 60 12.18 12.96 0.78
C PRO A 60 11.78 11.76 -0.08
N LEU A 61 10.91 11.99 -1.07
CA LEU A 61 10.45 10.96 -2.01
C LEU A 61 10.75 11.42 -3.45
N PRO A 62 11.23 10.52 -4.32
CA PRO A 62 11.67 10.89 -5.65
C PRO A 62 10.52 11.14 -6.64
N LEU A 63 10.90 11.67 -7.79
CA LEU A 63 10.10 11.67 -9.00
C LEU A 63 10.41 10.39 -9.79
N ILE A 64 9.38 9.64 -10.16
CA ILE A 64 9.50 8.41 -10.95
C ILE A 64 8.54 8.42 -12.14
N GLU A 65 8.79 7.61 -13.15
CA GLU A 65 7.80 7.35 -14.20
C GLU A 65 6.81 6.28 -13.70
N ALA A 66 5.60 6.70 -13.39
CA ALA A 66 4.57 5.83 -12.82
C ALA A 66 3.16 6.27 -13.23
N ASP A 67 2.19 5.43 -12.98
CA ASP A 67 0.78 5.80 -13.04
C ASP A 67 0.38 6.48 -11.71
N PRO A 68 0.01 7.78 -11.71
CA PRO A 68 -0.29 8.52 -10.49
C PRO A 68 -1.46 7.94 -9.69
N VAL A 69 -2.46 7.38 -10.37
CA VAL A 69 -3.63 6.76 -9.73
C VAL A 69 -3.21 5.50 -8.97
N HIS A 70 -2.35 4.68 -9.58
CA HIS A 70 -1.82 3.48 -8.96
C HIS A 70 -0.90 3.81 -7.77
N MET A 71 -0.05 4.84 -7.89
CA MET A 71 0.79 5.28 -6.77
C MET A 71 -0.04 5.79 -5.60
N ARG A 72 -1.10 6.56 -5.87
CA ARG A 72 -2.05 6.99 -4.83
C ARG A 72 -2.68 5.79 -4.12
N GLN A 73 -3.14 4.79 -4.87
CA GLN A 73 -3.73 3.58 -4.32
C GLN A 73 -2.74 2.77 -3.47
N LEU A 74 -1.50 2.66 -3.92
CA LEU A 74 -0.42 2.00 -3.20
C LEU A 74 -0.19 2.65 -1.83
N PHE A 75 0.02 3.96 -1.79
CA PHE A 75 0.19 4.72 -0.54
C PHE A 75 -1.02 4.61 0.37
N GLN A 76 -2.23 4.76 -0.17
CA GLN A 76 -3.46 4.70 0.61
C GLN A 76 -3.64 3.33 1.29
N ASN A 77 -3.39 2.24 0.59
CA ASN A 77 -3.47 0.89 1.14
C ASN A 77 -2.43 0.67 2.23
N LEU A 78 -1.19 1.05 2.00
CA LEU A 78 -0.11 0.81 2.96
C LEU A 78 -0.25 1.68 4.23
N ILE A 79 -0.57 2.96 4.08
CA ILE A 79 -0.75 3.86 5.23
C ILE A 79 -2.01 3.49 6.02
N SER A 80 -3.11 3.19 5.36
CA SER A 80 -4.34 2.73 6.02
C SER A 80 -4.11 1.45 6.81
N ASN A 81 -3.37 0.48 6.27
CA ASN A 81 -3.01 -0.74 6.97
C ASN A 81 -2.12 -0.48 8.19
N ALA A 82 -1.13 0.40 8.06
CA ALA A 82 -0.25 0.77 9.16
C ALA A 82 -1.02 1.36 10.35
N ILE A 83 -2.02 2.20 10.09
CA ILE A 83 -2.89 2.76 11.13
C ILE A 83 -3.85 1.71 11.70
N LYS A 84 -4.39 0.84 10.84
CA LYS A 84 -5.38 -0.17 11.21
C LYS A 84 -4.80 -1.26 12.12
N PHE A 85 -3.63 -1.79 11.80
CA PHE A 85 -3.00 -2.90 12.53
C PHE A 85 -2.09 -2.44 13.68
N ARG A 86 -2.49 -1.36 14.34
CA ARG A 86 -1.78 -0.83 15.49
C ARG A 86 -1.86 -1.76 16.69
N ARG A 87 -0.89 -1.63 17.61
CA ARG A 87 -0.98 -2.17 18.97
C ARG A 87 -1.93 -1.30 19.81
N VAL A 88 -2.71 -1.93 20.67
CA VAL A 88 -3.73 -1.22 21.50
C VAL A 88 -3.09 -0.15 22.39
N GLU A 89 -1.91 -0.43 22.94
CA GLU A 89 -1.25 0.40 23.95
C GLU A 89 -0.36 1.52 23.37
N HIS A 90 -0.21 1.55 22.04
CA HIS A 90 0.68 2.51 21.39
C HIS A 90 0.00 3.21 20.22
N PRO A 91 0.06 4.55 20.16
CA PRO A 91 -0.35 5.26 18.97
C PRO A 91 0.41 4.78 17.73
N PRO A 92 -0.24 4.68 16.57
CA PRO A 92 0.45 4.30 15.34
C PRO A 92 1.50 5.32 14.96
N VAL A 93 2.70 4.84 14.64
CA VAL A 93 3.77 5.64 14.03
C VAL A 93 4.09 5.03 12.68
N VAL A 94 3.96 5.81 11.63
CA VAL A 94 4.22 5.38 10.24
C VAL A 94 5.34 6.24 9.67
N LYS A 95 6.36 5.61 9.12
CA LYS A 95 7.47 6.29 8.45
C LYS A 95 7.55 5.86 6.99
N ILE A 96 7.63 6.84 6.11
CA ILE A 96 7.79 6.63 4.67
C ILE A 96 9.15 7.19 4.28
N THR A 97 10.01 6.34 3.76
CA THR A 97 11.34 6.72 3.28
C THR A 97 11.57 6.15 1.88
N ALA A 98 12.44 6.77 1.11
CA ALA A 98 12.89 6.25 -0.16
C ALA A 98 14.35 6.60 -0.41
N GLU A 99 15.03 5.73 -1.14
CA GLU A 99 16.37 5.96 -1.65
C GLU A 99 16.44 5.55 -3.12
N GLU A 100 17.28 6.26 -3.87
CA GLU A 100 17.54 5.96 -5.27
C GLU A 100 18.87 5.21 -5.38
N VAL A 101 18.82 3.99 -5.89
CA VAL A 101 19.98 3.15 -6.09
C VAL A 101 19.90 2.45 -7.45
N GLY A 102 20.92 2.60 -8.29
CA GLY A 102 21.04 1.86 -9.54
C GLY A 102 19.86 2.08 -10.52
N GLY A 103 19.29 3.29 -10.56
CA GLY A 103 18.14 3.61 -11.42
C GLY A 103 16.81 3.11 -10.88
N ARG A 104 16.76 2.70 -9.62
CA ARG A 104 15.57 2.21 -8.93
C ARG A 104 15.27 3.04 -7.68
N CYS A 105 14.00 3.11 -7.34
CA CYS A 105 13.49 3.68 -6.10
C CYS A 105 13.20 2.55 -5.13
N HIS A 106 13.91 2.50 -4.03
CA HIS A 106 13.63 1.61 -2.90
C HIS A 106 12.83 2.38 -1.84
N MET A 107 11.52 2.20 -1.85
CA MET A 107 10.62 2.87 -0.90
C MET A 107 10.28 1.93 0.26
N ARG A 108 10.23 2.47 1.47
CA ARG A 108 9.90 1.73 2.70
C ARG A 108 8.74 2.43 3.40
N VAL A 109 7.71 1.67 3.74
CA VAL A 109 6.62 2.11 4.60
C VAL A 109 6.66 1.27 5.87
N SER A 110 7.09 1.87 6.96
CA SER A 110 7.31 1.19 8.24
C SER A 110 6.28 1.62 9.27
N ASP A 111 5.78 0.68 10.05
CA ASP A 111 4.88 0.91 11.17
C ASP A 111 5.38 0.25 12.46
N ASN A 112 4.84 0.70 13.59
CA ASN A 112 5.08 0.15 14.91
C ASN A 112 3.94 -0.78 15.39
N GLY A 113 3.21 -1.38 14.47
CA GLY A 113 2.03 -2.18 14.74
C GLY A 113 2.29 -3.57 15.31
N ILE A 114 1.30 -4.43 15.16
CA ILE A 114 1.31 -5.79 15.73
C ILE A 114 2.32 -6.73 15.08
N GLY A 115 2.82 -6.38 13.89
CA GLY A 115 3.72 -7.25 13.15
C GLY A 115 3.05 -8.46 12.51
N ILE A 116 3.84 -9.22 11.77
CA ILE A 116 3.40 -10.37 10.98
C ILE A 116 4.41 -11.51 11.18
N GLU A 117 3.92 -12.70 11.51
CA GLU A 117 4.78 -13.87 11.59
C GLU A 117 5.42 -14.19 10.23
N PRO A 118 6.71 -14.61 10.19
CA PRO A 118 7.42 -14.88 8.94
C PRO A 118 6.71 -15.86 7.99
N ARG A 119 6.02 -16.87 8.54
CA ARG A 119 5.27 -17.85 7.74
C ARG A 119 4.13 -17.27 6.89
N TYR A 120 3.71 -16.03 7.20
CA TYR A 120 2.62 -15.37 6.48
C TYR A 120 3.11 -14.28 5.51
N HIS A 121 4.40 -13.98 5.44
CA HIS A 121 4.93 -12.87 4.64
C HIS A 121 4.56 -12.94 3.16
N GLU A 122 4.53 -14.12 2.57
CA GLU A 122 4.05 -14.31 1.20
C GLU A 122 2.51 -14.34 1.11
N ARG A 123 1.89 -14.96 2.08
CA ARG A 123 0.44 -15.19 2.09
C ARG A 123 -0.38 -13.92 2.18
N ILE A 124 0.11 -12.89 2.88
CA ILE A 124 -0.61 -11.62 3.06
C ILE A 124 -0.90 -10.86 1.76
N PHE A 125 -0.18 -11.17 0.68
CA PHE A 125 -0.38 -10.58 -0.64
C PHE A 125 -1.41 -11.34 -1.50
N GLY A 126 -1.96 -12.44 -1.01
CA GLY A 126 -3.04 -13.17 -1.68
C GLY A 126 -4.37 -12.42 -1.62
N ILE A 127 -5.24 -12.66 -2.61
CA ILE A 127 -6.58 -12.08 -2.64
C ILE A 127 -7.43 -12.74 -1.54
N PHE A 128 -8.17 -11.91 -0.77
CA PHE A 128 -9.00 -12.33 0.37
C PHE A 128 -8.24 -12.96 1.53
N GLU A 129 -6.92 -12.82 1.57
CA GLU A 129 -6.12 -13.28 2.69
C GLU A 129 -6.24 -12.35 3.90
N ARG A 130 -6.56 -12.93 5.03
CA ARG A 130 -6.71 -12.23 6.31
C ARG A 130 -6.10 -13.08 7.43
N LEU A 131 -5.21 -12.48 8.20
CA LEU A 131 -4.56 -13.18 9.33
C LEU A 131 -5.37 -13.11 10.62
N HIS A 132 -6.30 -12.15 10.73
CA HIS A 132 -7.09 -11.90 11.94
C HIS A 132 -8.57 -12.13 11.68
N SER A 133 -9.27 -12.58 12.73
CA SER A 133 -10.71 -12.83 12.68
C SER A 133 -11.50 -11.58 12.32
N ARG A 134 -12.66 -11.78 11.69
CA ARG A 134 -13.53 -10.73 11.17
C ARG A 134 -13.97 -9.66 12.16
N GLY A 135 -13.89 -9.91 13.47
CA GLY A 135 -14.31 -8.98 14.53
C GLY A 135 -13.23 -8.02 15.02
N LYS A 136 -11.95 -8.30 14.74
CA LYS A 136 -10.84 -7.54 15.33
C LYS A 136 -10.37 -6.38 14.43
N TYR A 137 -10.35 -6.58 13.12
CA TYR A 137 -9.93 -5.55 12.14
C TYR A 137 -10.86 -5.55 10.93
N GLU A 138 -11.26 -4.37 10.47
CA GLU A 138 -12.03 -4.18 9.25
C GLU A 138 -11.15 -4.40 8.01
N GLY A 139 -11.76 -4.76 6.88
CA GLY A 139 -11.11 -4.84 5.57
C GLY A 139 -11.55 -6.04 4.75
N THR A 140 -11.26 -5.99 3.46
CA THR A 140 -11.67 -6.96 2.45
C THR A 140 -10.64 -8.07 2.21
N GLY A 141 -9.36 -7.83 2.59
CA GLY A 141 -8.25 -8.73 2.27
C GLY A 141 -7.72 -8.60 0.83
N VAL A 142 -8.05 -7.51 0.15
CA VAL A 142 -7.63 -7.25 -1.25
C VAL A 142 -6.54 -6.17 -1.32
N GLY A 143 -6.42 -5.31 -0.33
CA GLY A 143 -5.52 -4.14 -0.36
C GLY A 143 -4.06 -4.46 -0.65
N LEU A 144 -3.47 -5.48 -0.01
CA LEU A 144 -2.07 -5.87 -0.25
C LEU A 144 -1.90 -6.61 -1.57
N ALA A 145 -2.89 -7.36 -2.03
CA ALA A 145 -2.89 -7.95 -3.37
C ALA A 145 -2.88 -6.86 -4.46
N VAL A 146 -3.62 -5.77 -4.26
CA VAL A 146 -3.57 -4.57 -5.12
C VAL A 146 -2.18 -3.95 -5.10
N CYS A 147 -1.54 -3.81 -3.94
CA CYS A 147 -0.18 -3.28 -3.82
C CYS A 147 0.84 -4.11 -4.60
N ARG A 148 0.77 -5.44 -4.50
CA ARG A 148 1.64 -6.35 -5.26
C ARG A 148 1.40 -6.20 -6.76
N LYS A 149 0.16 -6.19 -7.20
CA LYS A 149 -0.20 -6.03 -8.61
C LYS A 149 0.30 -4.72 -9.19
N ILE A 150 0.12 -3.61 -8.47
CA ILE A 150 0.64 -2.29 -8.86
C ILE A 150 2.17 -2.34 -9.02
N SER A 151 2.89 -2.88 -8.03
CA SER A 151 4.35 -2.97 -8.07
C SER A 151 4.84 -3.78 -9.27
N GLU A 152 4.25 -4.95 -9.52
CA GLU A 152 4.57 -5.81 -10.66
C GLU A 152 4.31 -5.12 -12.00
N GLN A 153 3.19 -4.41 -12.14
CA GLN A 153 2.85 -3.67 -13.35
C GLN A 153 3.81 -2.51 -13.64
N HIS A 154 4.44 -1.97 -12.61
CA HIS A 154 5.47 -0.94 -12.74
C HIS A 154 6.88 -1.51 -12.94
N GLY A 155 7.02 -2.82 -13.13
CA GLY A 155 8.32 -3.47 -13.30
C GLY A 155 9.11 -3.62 -12.00
N GLY A 156 8.42 -3.69 -10.88
CA GLY A 156 8.99 -3.78 -9.55
C GLY A 156 8.43 -4.91 -8.71
N SER A 157 8.62 -4.79 -7.41
CA SER A 157 8.17 -5.78 -6.42
C SER A 157 7.80 -5.13 -5.10
N ILE A 158 7.08 -5.87 -4.27
CA ILE A 158 6.83 -5.53 -2.88
C ILE A 158 7.08 -6.75 -2.00
N VAL A 159 7.77 -6.55 -0.89
CA VAL A 159 8.00 -7.55 0.15
C VAL A 159 7.73 -6.94 1.52
N VAL A 160 7.62 -7.77 2.55
CA VAL A 160 7.48 -7.33 3.93
C VAL A 160 8.62 -7.85 4.79
N GLU A 161 9.14 -6.97 5.63
CA GLU A 161 10.05 -7.29 6.73
C GLU A 161 9.27 -7.05 8.03
N SER A 162 9.00 -8.10 8.78
CA SER A 162 8.15 -8.01 9.97
C SER A 162 8.40 -9.16 10.93
N SER A 163 8.12 -8.91 12.20
CA SER A 163 8.01 -9.95 13.23
C SER A 163 6.93 -9.55 14.23
N PRO A 164 6.32 -10.50 14.95
CA PRO A 164 5.31 -10.20 15.95
C PRO A 164 5.77 -9.14 16.94
N ASP A 165 4.90 -8.20 17.23
CA ASP A 165 5.09 -7.08 18.18
C ASP A 165 6.20 -6.06 17.84
N HIS A 166 6.83 -6.18 16.68
CA HIS A 166 7.90 -5.26 16.21
C HIS A 166 7.49 -4.42 15.00
N GLY A 167 6.20 -4.41 14.66
CA GLY A 167 5.70 -3.69 13.49
C GLY A 167 6.06 -4.37 12.18
N SER A 168 5.81 -3.66 11.09
CA SER A 168 6.05 -4.13 9.74
C SER A 168 6.71 -3.05 8.90
N THR A 169 7.56 -3.46 7.98
CA THR A 169 8.12 -2.59 6.94
C THR A 169 7.82 -3.21 5.59
N PHE A 170 7.00 -2.54 4.80
CA PHE A 170 6.79 -2.89 3.41
C PHE A 170 7.87 -2.24 2.57
N VAL A 171 8.60 -3.04 1.82
CA VAL A 171 9.69 -2.61 0.94
C VAL A 171 9.22 -2.72 -0.49
N ILE A 172 9.11 -1.59 -1.17
CA ILE A 172 8.66 -1.47 -2.55
C ILE A 172 9.84 -1.06 -3.40
N ASP A 173 10.14 -1.86 -4.41
CA ASP A 173 11.19 -1.60 -5.37
C ASP A 173 10.56 -1.28 -6.73
N LEU A 174 10.80 -0.08 -7.24
CA LEU A 174 10.26 0.40 -8.52
C LEU A 174 11.37 1.01 -9.38
N PRO A 175 11.32 0.86 -10.71
CA PRO A 175 12.24 1.57 -11.58
C PRO A 175 11.95 3.08 -11.55
N LEU A 176 12.98 3.92 -11.58
CA LEU A 176 12.83 5.37 -11.72
C LEU A 176 12.25 5.76 -13.08
N ARG A 177 12.57 4.99 -14.10
CA ARG A 177 12.08 5.17 -15.48
C ARG A 177 11.54 3.87 -16.01
N GLN A 178 10.45 3.95 -16.78
CA GLN A 178 9.88 2.80 -17.44
C GLN A 178 10.62 2.51 -18.76
N GLU A 179 10.86 1.24 -19.06
CA GLU A 179 11.37 0.84 -20.36
C GLU A 179 10.34 1.18 -21.44
N ARG A 180 10.73 2.01 -22.40
CA ARG A 180 9.92 2.23 -23.60
C ARG A 180 9.91 0.92 -24.39
N LYS A 181 8.79 0.22 -24.39
CA LYS A 181 8.58 -0.85 -25.37
C LYS A 181 8.68 -0.21 -26.76
N HIS A 182 9.82 -0.40 -27.42
CA HIS A 182 9.93 -0.09 -28.82
C HIS A 182 8.90 -0.98 -29.55
N HIS A 183 7.80 -0.37 -29.98
CA HIS A 183 7.01 -0.96 -31.05
C HIS A 183 7.90 -0.89 -32.29
N HIS A 184 8.46 -2.02 -32.65
CA HIS A 184 8.93 -2.17 -34.03
C HIS A 184 7.70 -2.12 -34.94
N PRO A 185 7.74 -1.28 -36.02
CA PRO A 185 6.66 -1.20 -36.99
C PRO A 185 6.50 -2.51 -37.76
#